data_4741080e1165ba9faf1baed8e17c8692
#
_entry.id   4741080e1165ba9faf1baed8e17c8692
#
_cell.length_a   1.000
_cell.length_b   1.000
_cell.length_c   1.000
_cell.angle_alpha   90.00
_cell.angle_beta   90.00
_cell.angle_gamma   90.00
#
_symmetry.space_group_name_H-M   'P 1'
#
loop_
_entity.id
_entity.type
_entity.pdbx_description
1 polymer ?
#
loop_
_entity_poly.entity_id
_entity_poly.type
_entity_poly.pdbx_seq_one_letter_code
_entity_poly.pdbx_strand_id
1 'polypeptide(L)'
;RLKAAAPSTVKVYEELSNECWNGQFACQRQFGSTFATSWPAYAKRAAAVGAVFKNRYGPNAVRVIAAQSANTGTASIALSSAPAGSFDALAIAPYFGNDLKTITGDALVASVDSVIKDMVANANIAKANNVQLIGYEGGQHVMIANPLAYSTEMGRAYAKFLSAWNALNVGPMYLYNLAEHPGSSMSWGLLRTLTPDDRASPRYQAAIKTVQ
;
A
#
# COMPACT_ATOMS: atom_id res chain seq x y z
N ARG A 1 12.20 -23.63 -0.30
CA ARG A 1 13.09 -23.14 -1.38
C ARG A 1 13.47 -21.67 -1.16
N LEU A 2 12.53 -20.75 -0.87
CA LEU A 2 12.82 -19.33 -0.62
C LEU A 2 13.85 -19.11 0.52
N LYS A 3 13.74 -19.85 1.64
CA LYS A 3 14.67 -19.71 2.77
C LYS A 3 16.11 -20.09 2.40
N ALA A 4 16.32 -21.03 1.49
CA ALA A 4 17.64 -21.42 1.04
C ALA A 4 18.25 -20.46 0.01
N ALA A 5 17.40 -19.67 -0.66
CA ALA A 5 17.82 -18.73 -1.72
C ALA A 5 17.96 -17.29 -1.24
N ALA A 6 17.28 -16.91 -0.15
CA ALA A 6 17.35 -15.52 0.36
C ALA A 6 18.56 -15.35 1.29
N PRO A 7 19.43 -14.33 1.06
CA PRO A 7 20.49 -13.96 1.99
C PRO A 7 19.92 -13.70 3.39
N SER A 8 20.72 -13.96 4.42
CA SER A 8 20.32 -13.74 5.82
C SER A 8 20.01 -12.28 6.17
N THR A 9 20.40 -11.35 5.32
CA THR A 9 20.13 -9.91 5.46
C THR A 9 18.80 -9.47 4.86
N VAL A 10 18.14 -10.33 4.04
CA VAL A 10 16.89 -9.99 3.36
C VAL A 10 15.71 -10.18 4.31
N LYS A 11 14.91 -9.14 4.49
CA LYS A 11 13.61 -9.25 5.17
C LYS A 11 12.57 -9.84 4.22
N VAL A 12 11.75 -10.74 4.76
CA VAL A 12 10.67 -11.39 4.02
C VAL A 12 9.36 -11.02 4.69
N TYR A 13 8.51 -10.33 3.93
CA TYR A 13 7.21 -9.86 4.40
C TYR A 13 6.14 -10.90 4.06
N GLU A 14 5.30 -11.21 5.04
CA GLU A 14 4.17 -12.12 4.86
C GLU A 14 2.88 -11.37 5.20
N GLU A 15 1.99 -11.30 4.22
CA GLU A 15 0.65 -10.78 4.35
C GLU A 15 -0.36 -11.85 3.94
N LEU A 16 -1.41 -12.04 4.73
CA LEU A 16 -2.47 -13.00 4.43
C LEU A 16 -3.40 -12.44 3.34
N SER A 17 -3.28 -12.99 2.13
CA SER A 17 -4.12 -12.64 0.97
C SER A 17 -3.93 -11.19 0.50
N ASN A 18 -4.92 -10.64 -0.22
CA ASN A 18 -4.94 -9.28 -0.71
C ASN A 18 -6.24 -8.60 -0.29
N GLU A 19 -6.15 -7.40 0.28
CA GLU A 19 -7.27 -6.53 0.60
C GLU A 19 -8.49 -7.26 1.22
N CYS A 20 -8.28 -8.00 2.29
CA CYS A 20 -9.36 -8.76 2.96
C CYS A 20 -10.51 -7.87 3.51
N TRP A 21 -10.39 -6.58 3.39
CA TRP A 21 -11.42 -5.58 3.65
C TRP A 21 -12.26 -5.25 2.40
N ASN A 22 -11.80 -5.58 1.21
CA ASN A 22 -12.44 -5.22 -0.05
C ASN A 22 -13.35 -6.36 -0.55
N GLY A 23 -14.65 -6.07 -0.67
CA GLY A 23 -15.67 -7.05 -1.11
C GLY A 23 -15.46 -7.65 -2.50
N GLN A 24 -14.57 -7.07 -3.31
CA GLN A 24 -14.22 -7.62 -4.63
C GLN A 24 -13.40 -8.93 -4.48
N PHE A 25 -12.67 -9.10 -3.38
CA PHE A 25 -11.80 -10.25 -3.17
C PHE A 25 -12.48 -11.36 -2.36
N ALA A 26 -12.15 -12.60 -2.70
CA ALA A 26 -12.71 -13.79 -2.03
C ALA A 26 -12.35 -13.83 -0.54
N CYS A 27 -11.22 -13.27 -0.14
CA CYS A 27 -10.76 -13.22 1.24
C CYS A 27 -11.79 -12.57 2.16
N GLN A 28 -12.35 -11.43 1.79
CA GLN A 28 -13.36 -10.75 2.60
C GLN A 28 -14.57 -11.65 2.88
N ARG A 29 -15.02 -12.41 1.89
CA ARG A 29 -16.19 -13.33 2.04
C ARG A 29 -15.91 -14.53 2.93
N GLN A 30 -14.64 -14.91 3.10
CA GLN A 30 -14.25 -16.05 3.95
C GLN A 30 -14.30 -15.72 5.45
N PHE A 31 -14.15 -14.45 5.82
CA PHE A 31 -14.04 -14.03 7.22
C PHE A 31 -15.36 -13.52 7.81
N GLY A 32 -16.41 -13.40 7.03
CA GLY A 32 -17.72 -12.97 7.50
C GLY A 32 -18.38 -11.93 6.59
N SER A 33 -19.68 -11.75 6.79
CA SER A 33 -20.50 -10.87 5.95
C SER A 33 -20.60 -9.43 6.48
N THR A 34 -20.16 -9.18 7.71
CA THR A 34 -20.22 -7.86 8.33
C THR A 34 -18.83 -7.35 8.72
N PHE A 35 -18.68 -6.04 8.74
CA PHE A 35 -17.46 -5.40 9.21
C PHE A 35 -17.04 -5.85 10.62
N ALA A 36 -18.00 -5.94 11.53
CA ALA A 36 -17.74 -6.30 12.92
C ALA A 36 -17.22 -7.75 13.11
N THR A 37 -17.57 -8.67 12.22
CA THR A 37 -17.18 -10.08 12.32
C THR A 37 -15.98 -10.44 11.46
N SER A 38 -15.84 -9.83 10.29
CA SER A 38 -14.81 -10.18 9.33
C SER A 38 -13.41 -9.74 9.79
N TRP A 39 -13.27 -8.55 10.33
CA TRP A 39 -11.98 -8.01 10.75
C TRP A 39 -11.32 -8.81 11.88
N PRO A 40 -12.02 -9.14 12.99
CA PRO A 40 -11.45 -9.98 14.03
C PRO A 40 -11.08 -11.38 13.54
N ALA A 41 -11.88 -12.00 12.67
CA ALA A 41 -11.59 -13.31 12.10
C ALA A 41 -10.37 -13.27 11.17
N TYR A 42 -10.25 -12.26 10.32
CA TYR A 42 -9.09 -12.00 9.48
C TYR A 42 -7.82 -11.83 10.32
N ALA A 43 -7.84 -10.95 11.33
CA ALA A 43 -6.67 -10.68 12.17
C ALA A 43 -6.18 -11.91 12.91
N LYS A 44 -7.10 -12.72 13.49
CA LYS A 44 -6.75 -13.98 14.14
C LYS A 44 -6.11 -14.98 13.18
N ARG A 45 -6.64 -15.08 11.96
CA ARG A 45 -6.09 -15.97 10.94
C ARG A 45 -4.72 -15.49 10.45
N ALA A 46 -4.56 -14.19 10.20
CA ALA A 46 -3.28 -13.59 9.82
C ALA A 46 -2.22 -13.81 10.91
N ALA A 47 -2.56 -13.61 12.17
CA ALA A 47 -1.66 -13.89 13.29
C ALA A 47 -1.21 -15.36 13.35
N ALA A 48 -2.13 -16.31 13.12
CA ALA A 48 -1.80 -17.73 13.12
C ALA A 48 -0.87 -18.11 11.95
N VAL A 49 -1.11 -17.59 10.74
CA VAL A 49 -0.25 -17.80 9.60
C VAL A 49 1.11 -17.14 9.80
N GLY A 50 1.12 -15.89 10.28
CA GLY A 50 2.34 -15.16 10.61
C GLY A 50 3.23 -15.87 11.65
N ALA A 51 2.63 -16.56 12.64
CA ALA A 51 3.38 -17.36 13.60
C ALA A 51 4.12 -18.53 12.94
N VAL A 52 3.46 -19.26 12.04
CA VAL A 52 4.09 -20.32 11.24
C VAL A 52 5.22 -19.76 10.37
N PHE A 53 4.98 -18.62 9.74
CA PHE A 53 5.96 -17.95 8.93
C PHE A 53 7.18 -17.49 9.75
N LYS A 54 6.95 -16.90 10.92
CA LYS A 54 8.02 -16.48 11.85
C LYS A 54 8.88 -17.65 12.29
N ASN A 55 8.26 -18.79 12.62
CA ASN A 55 8.99 -20.01 12.95
C ASN A 55 9.86 -20.51 11.80
N ARG A 56 9.42 -20.33 10.57
CA ARG A 56 10.17 -20.76 9.37
C ARG A 56 11.32 -19.84 9.01
N TYR A 57 11.12 -18.52 9.07
CA TYR A 57 12.07 -17.52 8.57
C TYR A 57 12.85 -16.81 9.69
N GLY A 58 12.46 -17.01 10.95
CA GLY A 58 13.17 -16.46 12.11
C GLY A 58 13.15 -14.92 12.14
N PRO A 59 14.28 -14.28 12.48
CA PRO A 59 14.35 -12.83 12.64
C PRO A 59 14.15 -12.03 11.33
N ASN A 60 14.23 -12.69 10.19
CA ASN A 60 14.02 -12.06 8.88
C ASN A 60 12.54 -11.99 8.49
N ALA A 61 11.67 -12.72 9.17
CA ALA A 61 10.23 -12.66 8.92
C ALA A 61 9.64 -11.36 9.45
N VAL A 62 8.89 -10.67 8.62
CA VAL A 62 8.04 -9.52 8.95
C VAL A 62 6.59 -9.94 8.75
N ARG A 63 5.84 -10.03 9.85
CA ARG A 63 4.42 -10.42 9.85
C ARG A 63 3.58 -9.18 9.62
N VAL A 64 2.79 -9.18 8.57
CA VAL A 64 2.04 -8.01 8.11
C VAL A 64 0.56 -8.20 8.36
N ILE A 65 -0.11 -7.16 8.84
CA ILE A 65 -1.56 -7.02 8.85
C ILE A 65 -1.94 -5.83 7.96
N ALA A 66 -2.80 -6.06 6.96
CA ALA A 66 -3.26 -5.01 6.07
C ALA A 66 -4.55 -4.37 6.57
N ALA A 67 -4.71 -3.08 6.26
CA ALA A 67 -5.90 -2.29 6.57
C ALA A 67 -6.22 -1.30 5.44
N GLN A 68 -7.46 -0.81 5.43
CA GLN A 68 -7.91 0.18 4.47
C GLN A 68 -7.34 1.56 4.81
N SER A 69 -6.60 2.16 3.89
CA SER A 69 -5.91 3.44 4.11
C SER A 69 -6.86 4.55 4.58
N ALA A 70 -7.96 4.77 3.87
CA ALA A 70 -8.92 5.84 4.14
C ALA A 70 -9.87 5.55 5.33
N ASN A 71 -9.82 4.35 5.91
CA ASN A 71 -10.65 3.97 7.06
C ASN A 71 -9.77 3.43 8.19
N THR A 72 -9.23 4.33 8.98
CA THR A 72 -8.33 4.02 10.09
C THR A 72 -8.94 3.13 11.17
N GLY A 73 -10.27 3.07 11.27
CA GLY A 73 -10.98 2.12 12.14
C GLY A 73 -10.63 0.67 11.83
N THR A 74 -10.35 0.35 10.55
CA THR A 74 -9.94 -1.00 10.14
C THR A 74 -8.58 -1.38 10.71
N ALA A 75 -7.61 -0.46 10.71
CA ALA A 75 -6.30 -0.68 11.30
C ALA A 75 -6.39 -0.94 12.81
N SER A 76 -7.18 -0.13 13.52
CA SER A 76 -7.38 -0.28 14.97
C SER A 76 -8.03 -1.61 15.32
N ILE A 77 -9.09 -2.01 14.60
CA ILE A 77 -9.76 -3.30 14.84
C ILE A 77 -8.84 -4.47 14.52
N ALA A 78 -8.13 -4.42 13.38
CA ALA A 78 -7.23 -5.49 12.97
C ALA A 78 -6.13 -5.72 14.02
N LEU A 79 -5.47 -4.66 14.48
CA LEU A 79 -4.41 -4.76 15.47
C LEU A 79 -4.92 -5.20 16.85
N SER A 80 -6.09 -4.72 17.29
CA SER A 80 -6.66 -5.09 18.60
C SER A 80 -7.30 -6.48 18.64
N SER A 81 -7.60 -7.08 17.48
CA SER A 81 -8.28 -8.38 17.39
C SER A 81 -7.35 -9.60 17.43
N ALA A 82 -6.04 -9.38 17.45
CA ALA A 82 -5.03 -10.42 17.61
C ALA A 82 -4.23 -10.18 18.90
N PRO A 83 -3.57 -11.20 19.46
CA PRO A 83 -2.68 -11.01 20.59
C PRO A 83 -1.61 -9.96 20.33
N ALA A 84 -1.26 -9.18 21.34
CA ALA A 84 -0.19 -8.18 21.22
C ALA A 84 1.12 -8.82 20.72
N GLY A 85 1.83 -8.14 19.82
CA GLY A 85 3.06 -8.65 19.21
C GLY A 85 2.85 -9.74 18.16
N SER A 86 1.61 -9.93 17.67
CA SER A 86 1.33 -10.85 16.56
C SER A 86 1.87 -10.34 15.23
N PHE A 87 1.99 -9.02 15.05
CA PHE A 87 2.42 -8.37 13.83
C PHE A 87 3.67 -7.51 14.04
N ASP A 88 4.47 -7.41 13.00
CA ASP A 88 5.67 -6.56 12.94
C ASP A 88 5.38 -5.29 12.12
N ALA A 89 4.39 -5.34 11.21
CA ALA A 89 4.01 -4.21 10.36
C ALA A 89 2.49 -4.10 10.15
N LEU A 90 2.00 -2.86 10.09
CA LEU A 90 0.70 -2.47 9.55
C LEU A 90 0.90 -2.03 8.11
N ALA A 91 0.13 -2.58 7.18
CA ALA A 91 0.22 -2.26 5.76
C ALA A 91 -1.03 -1.53 5.26
N ILE A 92 -0.85 -0.51 4.44
CA ILE A 92 -1.93 0.24 3.80
C ILE A 92 -1.66 0.42 2.30
N ALA A 93 -2.72 0.71 1.53
CA ALA A 93 -2.66 1.06 0.12
C ALA A 93 -3.18 2.50 -0.08
N PRO A 94 -2.34 3.53 0.09
CA PRO A 94 -2.76 4.90 -0.09
C PRO A 94 -2.78 5.28 -1.57
N TYR A 95 -3.97 5.54 -2.11
CA TYR A 95 -4.18 5.98 -3.48
C TYR A 95 -4.75 7.40 -3.52
N PHE A 96 -4.25 8.23 -4.44
CA PHE A 96 -4.76 9.57 -4.69
C PHE A 96 -5.42 9.69 -6.06
N GLY A 97 -6.21 10.74 -6.30
CA GLY A 97 -6.86 11.00 -7.59
C GLY A 97 -8.16 10.22 -7.83
N ASN A 98 -8.90 9.88 -6.80
CA ASN A 98 -10.07 9.00 -6.88
C ASN A 98 -11.27 9.53 -7.69
N ASP A 99 -11.35 10.80 -8.02
CA ASP A 99 -12.36 11.30 -8.96
C ASP A 99 -11.82 11.31 -10.40
N LEU A 100 -12.06 10.21 -11.07
CA LEU A 100 -11.21 9.67 -12.12
C LEU A 100 -11.50 10.20 -13.51
N LYS A 101 -12.63 10.88 -13.73
CA LYS A 101 -13.04 11.32 -15.08
C LYS A 101 -12.83 12.80 -15.34
N THR A 102 -12.91 13.61 -14.31
CA THR A 102 -13.02 15.08 -14.44
C THR A 102 -11.99 15.87 -13.65
N ILE A 103 -11.05 15.20 -12.99
CA ILE A 103 -10.05 15.87 -12.17
C ILE A 103 -9.15 16.79 -13.00
N THR A 104 -8.99 18.04 -12.59
CA THR A 104 -8.05 19.00 -13.18
C THR A 104 -6.64 18.82 -12.62
N GLY A 105 -5.63 19.43 -13.27
CA GLY A 105 -4.23 19.29 -12.84
C GLY A 105 -4.00 19.72 -11.39
N ASP A 106 -4.52 20.89 -10.98
CA ASP A 106 -4.35 21.38 -9.61
C ASP A 106 -5.18 20.56 -8.61
N ALA A 107 -6.39 20.14 -8.96
CA ALA A 107 -7.20 19.25 -8.14
C ALA A 107 -6.54 17.89 -7.95
N LEU A 108 -5.84 17.36 -8.96
CA LEU A 108 -5.05 16.15 -8.86
C LEU A 108 -3.94 16.31 -7.80
N VAL A 109 -3.17 17.39 -7.86
CA VAL A 109 -2.11 17.64 -6.86
C VAL A 109 -2.70 17.86 -5.47
N ALA A 110 -3.84 18.56 -5.36
CA ALA A 110 -4.54 18.78 -4.11
C ALA A 110 -5.15 17.50 -3.52
N SER A 111 -5.56 16.53 -4.35
CA SER A 111 -6.11 15.25 -3.88
C SER A 111 -5.12 14.45 -3.00
N VAL A 112 -3.83 14.71 -3.13
CA VAL A 112 -2.80 14.10 -2.29
C VAL A 112 -2.92 14.53 -0.82
N ASP A 113 -3.49 15.71 -0.52
CA ASP A 113 -3.58 16.21 0.86
C ASP A 113 -4.51 15.36 1.74
N SER A 114 -5.59 14.80 1.19
CA SER A 114 -6.44 13.87 1.94
C SER A 114 -5.71 12.58 2.25
N VAL A 115 -4.98 12.05 1.29
CA VAL A 115 -4.20 10.80 1.44
C VAL A 115 -3.07 10.98 2.45
N ILE A 116 -2.41 12.14 2.48
CA ILE A 116 -1.40 12.47 3.50
C ILE A 116 -2.01 12.41 4.90
N LYS A 117 -3.23 12.92 5.10
CA LYS A 117 -3.93 12.83 6.39
C LYS A 117 -4.15 11.38 6.80
N ASP A 118 -4.58 10.54 5.86
CA ASP A 118 -4.78 9.11 6.11
C ASP A 118 -3.47 8.39 6.45
N MET A 119 -2.38 8.70 5.72
CA MET A 119 -1.04 8.17 6.00
C MET A 119 -0.56 8.55 7.40
N VAL A 120 -0.70 9.83 7.80
CA VAL A 120 -0.36 10.32 9.15
C VAL A 120 -1.18 9.60 10.22
N ALA A 121 -2.48 9.46 10.02
CA ALA A 121 -3.35 8.79 10.98
C ALA A 121 -2.97 7.31 11.15
N ASN A 122 -2.72 6.58 10.06
CA ASN A 122 -2.26 5.19 10.12
C ASN A 122 -0.86 5.07 10.73
N ALA A 123 0.05 6.02 10.49
CA ALA A 123 1.37 6.06 11.12
C ALA A 123 1.28 6.20 12.65
N ASN A 124 0.36 7.03 13.14
CA ASN A 124 0.11 7.17 14.56
C ASN A 124 -0.46 5.89 15.19
N ILE A 125 -1.38 5.21 14.49
CA ILE A 125 -1.92 3.91 14.94
C ILE A 125 -0.82 2.86 14.98
N ALA A 126 0.00 2.75 13.94
CA ALA A 126 1.11 1.82 13.88
C ALA A 126 2.09 2.06 15.05
N LYS A 127 2.48 3.32 15.26
CA LYS A 127 3.36 3.71 16.36
C LYS A 127 2.77 3.37 17.74
N ALA A 128 1.49 3.66 17.96
CA ALA A 128 0.80 3.35 19.21
C ALA A 128 0.73 1.84 19.51
N ASN A 129 0.79 1.00 18.47
CA ASN A 129 0.77 -0.47 18.59
C ASN A 129 2.17 -1.10 18.47
N ASN A 130 3.23 -0.28 18.42
CA ASN A 130 4.62 -0.72 18.29
C ASN A 130 4.86 -1.62 17.04
N VAL A 131 4.23 -1.26 15.91
CA VAL A 131 4.44 -1.89 14.60
C VAL A 131 4.90 -0.84 13.59
N GLN A 132 5.61 -1.28 12.55
CA GLN A 132 6.03 -0.40 11.46
C GLN A 132 4.86 -0.15 10.50
N LEU A 133 4.63 1.10 10.06
CA LEU A 133 3.75 1.35 8.91
C LEU A 133 4.51 1.06 7.62
N ILE A 134 3.87 0.34 6.68
CA ILE A 134 4.36 0.12 5.31
C ILE A 134 3.23 0.39 4.30
N GLY A 135 3.59 0.71 3.05
CA GLY A 135 2.66 0.70 1.93
C GLY A 135 2.85 -0.56 1.11
N TYR A 136 1.91 -1.51 1.14
CA TYR A 136 2.01 -2.74 0.36
C TYR A 136 1.77 -2.50 -1.13
N GLU A 137 1.00 -1.46 -1.46
CA GLU A 137 0.84 -0.87 -2.78
C GLU A 137 0.37 0.59 -2.61
N GLY A 138 0.32 1.35 -3.70
CA GLY A 138 -0.17 2.72 -3.67
C GLY A 138 0.26 3.52 -4.89
N GLY A 139 -0.21 4.75 -4.95
CA GLY A 139 0.07 5.67 -6.05
C GLY A 139 -1.17 6.43 -6.50
N GLN A 140 -1.30 6.63 -7.80
CA GLN A 140 -2.45 7.30 -8.37
C GLN A 140 -3.56 6.32 -8.76
N HIS A 141 -4.81 6.77 -8.71
CA HIS A 141 -6.00 6.00 -9.10
C HIS A 141 -6.81 6.77 -10.15
N VAL A 142 -6.16 7.06 -11.29
CA VAL A 142 -6.72 7.83 -12.41
C VAL A 142 -6.89 6.91 -13.62
N MET A 143 -7.97 7.07 -14.36
CA MET A 143 -8.22 6.29 -15.59
C MET A 143 -7.18 6.60 -16.67
N ILE A 144 -6.80 5.59 -17.45
CA ILE A 144 -5.81 5.73 -18.53
C ILE A 144 -6.25 6.73 -19.61
N ALA A 145 -7.56 6.87 -19.82
CA ALA A 145 -8.13 7.85 -20.76
C ALA A 145 -8.04 9.29 -20.26
N ASN A 146 -7.71 9.53 -18.98
CA ASN A 146 -7.54 10.88 -18.47
C ASN A 146 -6.20 11.46 -18.98
N PRO A 147 -6.21 12.64 -19.66
CA PRO A 147 -4.99 13.24 -20.18
C PRO A 147 -3.95 13.57 -19.11
N LEU A 148 -4.37 13.69 -17.84
CA LEU A 148 -3.46 13.92 -16.71
C LEU A 148 -2.66 12.67 -16.30
N ALA A 149 -3.04 11.48 -16.76
CA ALA A 149 -2.38 10.24 -16.34
C ALA A 149 -0.85 10.25 -16.49
N TYR A 150 -0.34 10.98 -17.50
CA TYR A 150 1.10 11.08 -17.79
C TYR A 150 1.60 12.54 -17.84
N SER A 151 0.85 13.46 -17.24
CA SER A 151 1.16 14.88 -17.24
C SER A 151 2.25 15.26 -16.24
N THR A 152 2.72 16.49 -16.34
CA THR A 152 3.62 17.11 -15.36
C THR A 152 2.96 17.26 -14.00
N GLU A 153 1.64 17.49 -13.95
CA GLU A 153 0.83 17.55 -12.73
C GLU A 153 0.82 16.20 -12.01
N MET A 154 0.74 15.10 -12.74
CA MET A 154 0.88 13.77 -12.18
C MET A 154 2.27 13.59 -11.56
N GLY A 155 3.33 14.05 -12.20
CA GLY A 155 4.68 14.05 -11.64
C GLY A 155 4.77 14.87 -10.34
N ARG A 156 4.14 16.05 -10.29
CA ARG A 156 4.05 16.88 -9.07
C ARG A 156 3.27 16.18 -7.96
N ALA A 157 2.17 15.51 -8.29
CA ALA A 157 1.38 14.74 -7.33
C ALA A 157 2.19 13.57 -6.74
N TYR A 158 2.90 12.79 -7.56
CA TYR A 158 3.80 11.74 -7.09
C TYR A 158 4.94 12.29 -6.21
N ALA A 159 5.57 13.38 -6.60
CA ALA A 159 6.63 14.01 -5.80
C ALA A 159 6.11 14.42 -4.41
N LYS A 160 4.92 15.05 -4.35
CA LYS A 160 4.25 15.43 -3.10
C LYS A 160 3.92 14.19 -2.25
N PHE A 161 3.33 13.17 -2.84
CA PHE A 161 2.93 11.93 -2.19
C PHE A 161 4.13 11.20 -1.56
N LEU A 162 5.18 10.98 -2.35
CA LEU A 162 6.37 10.26 -1.90
C LEU A 162 7.19 11.06 -0.88
N SER A 163 7.29 12.39 -1.05
CA SER A 163 7.94 13.25 -0.06
C SER A 163 7.22 13.21 1.28
N ALA A 164 5.88 13.20 1.26
CA ALA A 164 5.09 13.08 2.48
C ALA A 164 5.28 11.72 3.16
N TRP A 165 5.32 10.61 2.39
CA TRP A 165 5.62 9.29 2.94
C TRP A 165 7.00 9.24 3.60
N ASN A 166 8.02 9.75 2.93
CA ASN A 166 9.39 9.78 3.47
C ASN A 166 9.49 10.64 4.74
N ALA A 167 8.74 11.75 4.80
CA ALA A 167 8.71 12.61 5.99
C ALA A 167 8.11 11.92 7.23
N LEU A 168 7.30 10.87 7.07
CA LEU A 168 6.78 10.07 8.18
C LEU A 168 7.86 9.19 8.84
N ASN A 169 8.99 8.95 8.17
CA ASN A 169 10.07 8.08 8.63
C ASN A 169 9.55 6.69 9.06
N VAL A 170 8.75 6.08 8.20
CA VAL A 170 8.12 4.76 8.36
C VAL A 170 8.79 3.72 7.46
N GLY A 171 8.17 2.58 7.23
CA GLY A 171 8.71 1.53 6.37
C GLY A 171 8.58 1.80 4.86
N PRO A 172 8.92 0.83 4.03
CA PRO A 172 8.91 0.99 2.58
C PRO A 172 7.49 1.27 2.04
N MET A 173 7.44 2.02 0.94
CA MET A 173 6.29 2.19 0.08
C MET A 173 6.52 1.43 -1.23
N TYR A 174 5.65 0.50 -1.55
CA TYR A 174 5.62 -0.15 -2.85
C TYR A 174 4.61 0.56 -3.75
N LEU A 175 5.05 0.95 -4.95
CA LEU A 175 4.16 1.59 -5.92
C LEU A 175 3.55 0.54 -6.83
N TYR A 176 2.25 0.61 -7.03
CA TYR A 176 1.52 -0.25 -7.94
C TYR A 176 1.24 0.54 -9.23
N ASN A 177 1.88 0.18 -10.37
CA ASN A 177 2.94 -0.78 -10.60
C ASN A 177 4.05 -0.15 -11.48
N LEU A 178 5.05 -0.90 -11.95
CA LEU A 178 6.13 -0.34 -12.76
C LEU A 178 5.65 0.07 -14.16
N ALA A 179 4.89 -0.78 -14.85
CA ALA A 179 4.41 -0.52 -16.20
C ALA A 179 2.93 -0.89 -16.35
N GLU A 180 2.23 -0.21 -17.25
CA GLU A 180 0.82 -0.48 -17.48
C GLU A 180 0.57 -1.91 -17.94
N HIS A 181 -0.54 -2.46 -17.46
CA HIS A 181 -1.04 -3.73 -17.98
C HIS A 181 -1.82 -3.47 -19.28
N PRO A 182 -1.51 -4.18 -20.38
CA PRO A 182 -2.27 -4.04 -21.61
C PRO A 182 -3.78 -4.29 -21.39
N GLY A 183 -4.61 -3.38 -21.86
CA GLY A 183 -6.06 -3.45 -21.72
C GLY A 183 -6.62 -2.96 -20.37
N SER A 184 -5.77 -2.47 -19.46
CA SER A 184 -6.25 -1.81 -18.24
C SER A 184 -7.01 -0.53 -18.55
N SER A 185 -8.12 -0.28 -17.85
CA SER A 185 -8.81 1.00 -17.87
C SER A 185 -8.18 2.04 -16.93
N MET A 186 -7.31 1.58 -16.02
CA MET A 186 -6.60 2.40 -15.04
C MET A 186 -5.16 2.62 -15.47
N SER A 187 -4.56 3.72 -15.07
CA SER A 187 -3.18 4.05 -15.41
C SER A 187 -2.24 3.94 -14.19
N TRP A 188 -2.22 2.78 -13.56
CA TRP A 188 -1.42 2.57 -12.34
C TRP A 188 0.09 2.53 -12.57
N GLY A 189 0.56 2.11 -13.76
CA GLY A 189 1.99 1.98 -14.04
C GLY A 189 2.75 3.31 -14.00
N LEU A 190 3.93 3.33 -13.46
CA LEU A 190 4.84 4.49 -13.54
C LEU A 190 5.26 4.78 -14.99
N LEU A 191 5.29 3.74 -15.81
CA LEU A 191 5.59 3.75 -17.23
C LEU A 191 4.37 3.26 -18.03
N ARG A 192 4.21 3.70 -19.27
CA ARG A 192 3.24 3.11 -20.21
C ARG A 192 3.70 1.74 -20.69
N THR A 193 4.98 1.66 -21.02
CA THR A 193 5.64 0.47 -21.50
C THR A 193 7.01 0.34 -20.83
N LEU A 194 7.72 -0.74 -21.11
CA LEU A 194 9.09 -0.93 -20.60
C LEU A 194 10.16 -0.36 -21.54
N THR A 195 9.78 0.47 -22.50
CA THR A 195 10.74 1.09 -23.44
C THR A 195 11.54 2.20 -22.77
N PRO A 196 12.78 2.46 -23.21
CA PRO A 196 13.62 3.53 -22.66
C PRO A 196 12.97 4.92 -22.71
N ASP A 197 12.19 5.21 -23.76
CA ASP A 197 11.56 6.53 -23.97
C ASP A 197 10.53 6.85 -22.87
N ASP A 198 9.83 5.84 -22.36
CA ASP A 198 8.86 6.03 -21.28
C ASP A 198 9.50 6.44 -19.94
N ARG A 199 10.80 6.26 -19.78
CA ARG A 199 11.52 6.68 -18.57
C ARG A 199 11.54 8.20 -18.38
N ALA A 200 11.22 8.97 -19.41
CA ALA A 200 11.00 10.42 -19.32
C ALA A 200 9.65 10.77 -18.67
N SER A 201 8.77 9.80 -18.41
CA SER A 201 7.48 10.03 -17.75
C SER A 201 7.64 10.80 -16.45
N PRO A 202 6.92 11.94 -16.25
CA PRO A 202 7.06 12.77 -15.05
C PRO A 202 6.85 12.00 -13.74
N ARG A 203 5.91 11.04 -13.69
CA ARG A 203 5.63 10.21 -12.51
C ARG A 203 6.77 9.22 -12.22
N TYR A 204 7.38 8.62 -13.25
CA TYR A 204 8.57 7.77 -13.09
C TYR A 204 9.75 8.59 -12.59
N GLN A 205 9.99 9.78 -13.17
CA GLN A 205 11.05 10.69 -12.74
C GLN A 205 10.85 11.16 -11.29
N ALA A 206 9.61 11.41 -10.87
CA ALA A 206 9.32 11.73 -9.47
C ALA A 206 9.65 10.56 -8.54
N ALA A 207 9.29 9.33 -8.92
CA ALA A 207 9.57 8.13 -8.12
C ALA A 207 11.07 7.91 -7.95
N ILE A 208 11.88 7.91 -9.02
CA ILE A 208 13.32 7.65 -8.91
C ILE A 208 14.08 8.75 -8.16
N LYS A 209 13.66 10.02 -8.27
CA LYS A 209 14.29 11.13 -7.50
C LYS A 209 14.04 11.04 -6.00
N THR A 210 12.98 10.37 -5.59
CA THR A 210 12.63 10.25 -4.17
C THR A 210 13.36 9.08 -3.50
N VAL A 211 13.88 8.14 -4.29
CA VAL A 211 14.63 6.95 -3.78
C VAL A 211 16.12 7.25 -3.62
N GLN A 212 16.60 8.34 -4.22
CA GLN A 212 18.00 8.81 -4.09
C GLN A 212 18.19 9.66 -2.84
#